data_aac4dc7b761e645e9e433383ef6f463e
#
_entry.id   aac4dc7b761e645e9e433383ef6f463e
#
_cell.length_a   1.000
_cell.length_b   1.000
_cell.length_c   1.000
_cell.angle_alpha   90.00
_cell.angle_beta   90.00
_cell.angle_gamma   90.00
#
_symmetry.space_group_name_H-M   'P 1'
#
loop_
_entity.id
_entity.type
_entity.pdbx_description
1 polymer ?
#
loop_
_entity_poly.entity_id
_entity_poly.type
_entity_poly.pdbx_seq_one_letter_code
_entity_poly.pdbx_strand_id
1 'polypeptide(L)'
;GATIITHKHALTAAHCVYPQRSEPMRVSLYGGSTSAVTGGVLFSVVRIAVHPGYDHSYFPDASEYDVAVLTVANNAFSGKSNMASLILQTSEQPIGTRCFVAGWGRTGNNEPASLNQLRYAEMTIVDQSTCARAWATYKTAMICAKYGNGVDTCKGDSGGALVCGGGLAGVVSFTNLECTSAWPAGFSKISAPSIRRFI
;
A
#
# COMPACT_ATOMS: atom_id res chain seq x y z
N GLY A 1 -2.85 -2.72 -5.10
CA GLY A 1 -3.38 -3.16 -3.79
C GLY A 1 -4.23 -2.11 -3.11
N ALA A 2 -5.00 -2.53 -2.09
CA ALA A 2 -5.77 -1.65 -1.21
C ALA A 2 -6.04 -2.37 0.12
N THR A 3 -6.29 -1.60 1.19
CA THR A 3 -6.51 -2.11 2.54
C THR A 3 -7.83 -1.59 3.10
N ILE A 4 -8.74 -2.48 3.49
CA ILE A 4 -9.99 -2.09 4.16
C ILE A 4 -9.65 -1.46 5.52
N ILE A 5 -10.15 -0.27 5.78
CA ILE A 5 -9.95 0.47 7.04
C ILE A 5 -11.24 0.74 7.80
N THR A 6 -12.39 0.69 7.14
CA THR A 6 -13.74 0.76 7.76
C THR A 6 -14.72 -0.07 6.94
N HIS A 7 -15.99 -0.11 7.35
CA HIS A 7 -17.05 -0.83 6.64
C HIS A 7 -17.27 -0.36 5.18
N LYS A 8 -16.78 0.80 4.79
CA LYS A 8 -16.97 1.38 3.45
C LYS A 8 -15.74 2.10 2.88
N HIS A 9 -14.62 2.12 3.61
CA HIS A 9 -13.42 2.80 3.15
C HIS A 9 -12.27 1.82 3.00
N ALA A 10 -11.52 1.96 1.91
CA ALA A 10 -10.25 1.31 1.70
C ALA A 10 -9.16 2.36 1.43
N LEU A 11 -7.96 2.08 1.90
CA LEU A 11 -6.78 2.91 1.70
C LEU A 11 -5.92 2.30 0.59
N THR A 12 -5.38 3.13 -0.29
CA THR A 12 -4.48 2.74 -1.38
C THR A 12 -3.43 3.84 -1.62
N ALA A 13 -2.47 3.60 -2.50
CA ALA A 13 -1.56 4.63 -2.97
C ALA A 13 -2.27 5.63 -3.91
N ALA A 14 -1.95 6.92 -3.79
CA ALA A 14 -2.53 7.95 -4.63
C ALA A 14 -2.19 7.73 -6.11
N HIS A 15 -0.94 7.35 -6.42
CA HIS A 15 -0.52 7.10 -7.80
C HIS A 15 -1.36 6.04 -8.51
N CYS A 16 -1.92 5.08 -7.78
CA CYS A 16 -2.76 4.02 -8.35
C CYS A 16 -4.08 4.54 -8.91
N VAL A 17 -4.61 5.65 -8.36
CA VAL A 17 -5.98 6.12 -8.66
C VAL A 17 -6.04 7.58 -9.07
N TYR A 18 -4.93 8.30 -9.05
CA TYR A 18 -4.87 9.71 -9.39
C TYR A 18 -5.43 10.03 -10.79
N PRO A 19 -5.15 9.25 -11.84
CA PRO A 19 -5.71 9.50 -13.16
C PRO A 19 -7.25 9.38 -13.20
N GLN A 20 -7.86 8.57 -12.33
CA GLN A 20 -9.30 8.32 -12.25
C GLN A 20 -9.98 9.11 -11.11
N ARG A 21 -9.30 10.06 -10.45
CA ARG A 21 -9.82 10.75 -9.27
C ARG A 21 -11.11 11.52 -9.50
N SER A 22 -11.37 11.99 -10.72
CA SER A 22 -12.62 12.66 -11.13
C SER A 22 -13.68 11.68 -11.67
N GLU A 23 -13.33 10.42 -11.89
CA GLU A 23 -14.20 9.38 -12.45
C GLU A 23 -14.17 8.12 -11.59
N PRO A 24 -14.59 8.17 -10.30
CA PRO A 24 -14.41 7.06 -9.36
C PRO A 24 -15.07 5.75 -9.80
N MET A 25 -16.14 5.82 -10.57
CA MET A 25 -16.85 4.65 -11.11
C MET A 25 -16.01 3.81 -12.07
N ARG A 26 -14.88 4.32 -12.57
CA ARG A 26 -13.93 3.56 -13.37
C ARG A 26 -12.98 2.70 -12.52
N VAL A 27 -13.04 2.85 -11.18
CA VAL A 27 -12.24 2.08 -10.24
C VAL A 27 -13.14 1.08 -9.52
N SER A 28 -12.67 -0.16 -9.44
CA SER A 28 -13.32 -1.21 -8.66
C SER A 28 -12.31 -1.86 -7.73
N LEU A 29 -12.77 -2.27 -6.55
CA LEU A 29 -12.02 -3.08 -5.61
C LEU A 29 -12.47 -4.52 -5.72
N TYR A 30 -11.54 -5.46 -5.75
CA TYR A 30 -11.81 -6.88 -5.73
C TYR A 30 -11.21 -7.47 -4.45
N GLY A 31 -12.00 -8.19 -3.67
CA GLY A 31 -11.55 -8.68 -2.37
C GLY A 31 -12.25 -9.95 -1.92
N GLY A 32 -11.77 -10.51 -0.81
CA GLY A 32 -12.34 -11.71 -0.21
C GLY A 32 -11.84 -13.03 -0.80
N SER A 33 -10.75 -13.00 -1.56
CA SER A 33 -10.12 -14.20 -2.13
C SER A 33 -8.60 -14.10 -2.05
N THR A 34 -7.92 -15.23 -2.04
CA THR A 34 -6.47 -15.33 -2.26
C THR A 34 -6.09 -15.30 -3.73
N SER A 35 -7.06 -15.43 -4.64
CA SER A 35 -6.89 -15.17 -6.07
C SER A 35 -7.40 -13.76 -6.39
N ALA A 36 -6.67 -13.00 -7.20
CA ALA A 36 -7.11 -11.69 -7.68
C ALA A 36 -8.13 -11.76 -8.83
N VAL A 37 -8.46 -12.96 -9.32
CA VAL A 37 -9.30 -13.15 -10.51
C VAL A 37 -10.52 -14.04 -10.28
N THR A 38 -10.54 -14.85 -9.20
CA THR A 38 -11.63 -15.79 -8.91
C THR A 38 -11.97 -15.84 -7.42
N GLY A 39 -13.22 -16.20 -7.11
CA GLY A 39 -13.68 -16.48 -5.73
C GLY A 39 -13.90 -15.26 -4.84
N GLY A 40 -13.67 -14.05 -5.35
CA GLY A 40 -13.87 -12.80 -4.62
C GLY A 40 -15.14 -12.05 -5.02
N VAL A 41 -15.29 -10.86 -4.46
CA VAL A 41 -16.40 -9.92 -4.71
C VAL A 41 -15.86 -8.61 -5.25
N LEU A 42 -16.54 -8.06 -6.24
CA LEU A 42 -16.24 -6.75 -6.82
C LEU A 42 -17.04 -5.64 -6.12
N PHE A 43 -16.38 -4.55 -5.80
CA PHE A 43 -16.97 -3.36 -5.18
C PHE A 43 -16.69 -2.14 -6.04
N SER A 44 -17.74 -1.45 -6.50
CA SER A 44 -17.60 -0.20 -7.23
C SER A 44 -17.20 0.93 -6.28
N VAL A 45 -16.21 1.71 -6.67
CA VAL A 45 -15.79 2.91 -5.94
C VAL A 45 -16.69 4.06 -6.33
N VAL A 46 -17.25 4.74 -5.33
CA VAL A 46 -18.16 5.90 -5.52
C VAL A 46 -17.46 7.23 -5.26
N ARG A 47 -16.33 7.22 -4.54
CA ARG A 47 -15.53 8.41 -4.27
C ARG A 47 -14.05 8.04 -4.13
N ILE A 48 -13.19 8.89 -4.68
CA ILE A 48 -11.74 8.87 -4.51
C ILE A 48 -11.33 10.18 -3.85
N ALA A 49 -10.70 10.11 -2.69
CA ALA A 49 -10.05 11.25 -2.05
C ALA A 49 -8.53 11.02 -2.08
N VAL A 50 -7.82 11.88 -2.79
CA VAL A 50 -6.34 11.87 -2.83
C VAL A 50 -5.84 12.86 -1.79
N HIS A 51 -4.75 12.51 -1.07
CA HIS A 51 -4.13 13.42 -0.11
C HIS A 51 -3.75 14.74 -0.80
N PRO A 52 -4.13 15.91 -0.25
CA PRO A 52 -3.93 17.20 -0.94
C PRO A 52 -2.47 17.58 -1.17
N GLY A 53 -1.54 17.01 -0.41
CA GLY A 53 -0.10 17.21 -0.59
C GLY A 53 0.55 16.23 -1.57
N TYR A 54 -0.19 15.29 -2.17
CA TYR A 54 0.34 14.39 -3.18
C TYR A 54 0.61 15.15 -4.48
N ASP A 55 1.81 15.00 -5.02
CA ASP A 55 2.18 15.56 -6.33
C ASP A 55 2.48 14.44 -7.32
N HIS A 56 1.62 14.31 -8.31
CA HIS A 56 1.73 13.27 -9.35
C HIS A 56 2.87 13.51 -10.34
N SER A 57 3.44 14.72 -10.40
CA SER A 57 4.55 15.04 -11.31
C SER A 57 5.83 14.27 -10.97
N TYR A 58 5.97 13.79 -9.74
CA TYR A 58 7.09 12.94 -9.30
C TYR A 58 6.95 11.47 -9.70
N PHE A 59 5.77 11.01 -10.12
CA PHE A 59 5.59 9.61 -10.53
C PHE A 59 6.42 9.29 -11.80
N PRO A 60 7.17 8.17 -11.88
CA PRO A 60 7.16 7.01 -10.96
C PRO A 60 8.12 7.10 -9.77
N ASP A 61 8.77 8.23 -9.54
CA ASP A 61 9.65 8.41 -8.38
C ASP A 61 8.85 8.53 -7.07
N ALA A 62 9.56 8.43 -5.94
CA ALA A 62 8.94 8.53 -4.62
C ALA A 62 8.31 9.91 -4.41
N SER A 63 7.00 9.95 -4.22
CA SER A 63 6.24 11.16 -3.88
C SER A 63 5.80 11.10 -2.41
N GLU A 64 5.96 12.20 -1.70
CA GLU A 64 5.41 12.33 -0.35
C GLU A 64 3.88 12.29 -0.39
N TYR A 65 3.26 11.77 0.66
CA TYR A 65 1.79 11.65 0.80
C TYR A 65 1.11 10.83 -0.30
N ASP A 66 1.80 9.85 -0.85
CA ASP A 66 1.23 8.93 -1.84
C ASP A 66 0.18 8.00 -1.19
N VAL A 67 -0.98 8.59 -0.88
CA VAL A 67 -2.09 7.92 -0.21
C VAL A 67 -3.43 8.46 -0.69
N ALA A 68 -4.41 7.57 -0.89
CA ALA A 68 -5.77 7.90 -1.24
C ALA A 68 -6.77 7.03 -0.49
N VAL A 69 -7.93 7.60 -0.14
CA VAL A 69 -9.07 6.91 0.45
C VAL A 69 -10.11 6.65 -0.63
N LEU A 70 -10.50 5.39 -0.78
CA LEU A 70 -11.56 4.92 -1.67
C LEU A 70 -12.81 4.65 -0.84
N THR A 71 -13.94 5.19 -1.27
CA THR A 71 -15.25 4.93 -0.66
C THR A 71 -16.05 4.01 -1.56
N VAL A 72 -16.60 2.94 -1.00
CA VAL A 72 -17.60 2.07 -1.66
C VAL A 72 -18.99 2.34 -1.11
N ALA A 73 -20.05 1.91 -1.84
CA ALA A 73 -21.42 2.17 -1.44
C ALA A 73 -21.82 1.38 -0.18
N ASN A 74 -22.64 2.00 0.68
CA ASN A 74 -23.50 1.34 1.67
C ASN A 74 -22.86 0.25 2.55
N ASN A 75 -21.73 0.55 3.22
CA ASN A 75 -21.08 -0.42 4.12
C ASN A 75 -20.80 -1.78 3.45
N ALA A 76 -20.41 -1.77 2.17
CA ALA A 76 -20.32 -2.96 1.34
C ALA A 76 -19.31 -4.02 1.85
N PHE A 77 -18.37 -3.63 2.71
CA PHE A 77 -17.43 -4.57 3.34
C PHE A 77 -18.00 -5.27 4.58
N SER A 78 -19.14 -4.79 5.14
CA SER A 78 -19.74 -5.38 6.34
C SER A 78 -20.32 -6.76 6.10
N GLY A 79 -20.30 -7.60 7.16
CA GLY A 79 -20.95 -8.92 7.15
C GLY A 79 -20.28 -9.98 6.28
N LYS A 80 -19.04 -9.73 5.83
CA LYS A 80 -18.29 -10.66 5.01
C LYS A 80 -17.23 -11.36 5.88
N SER A 81 -17.38 -12.68 6.07
CA SER A 81 -16.51 -13.48 6.95
C SER A 81 -15.06 -13.59 6.48
N ASN A 82 -14.81 -13.33 5.20
CA ASN A 82 -13.49 -13.39 4.56
C ASN A 82 -12.85 -12.02 4.34
N MET A 83 -13.39 -10.96 4.94
CA MET A 83 -12.85 -9.60 4.89
C MET A 83 -12.92 -8.94 6.27
N ALA A 84 -11.88 -8.17 6.61
CA ALA A 84 -11.84 -7.40 7.85
C ALA A 84 -11.07 -6.09 7.63
N SER A 85 -11.40 -5.08 8.44
CA SER A 85 -10.61 -3.84 8.47
C SER A 85 -9.35 -4.01 9.31
N LEU A 86 -8.25 -3.38 8.88
CA LEU A 86 -7.05 -3.24 9.68
C LEU A 86 -7.13 -1.98 10.55
N ILE A 87 -6.65 -2.10 11.79
CA ILE A 87 -6.44 -0.96 12.70
C ILE A 87 -5.28 -0.12 12.16
N LEU A 88 -5.45 1.20 12.12
CA LEU A 88 -4.40 2.13 11.72
C LEU A 88 -3.41 2.34 12.87
N GLN A 89 -2.12 2.16 12.63
CA GLN A 89 -1.09 2.48 13.61
C GLN A 89 -1.07 3.98 13.94
N THR A 90 -0.97 4.29 15.22
CA THR A 90 -0.98 5.67 15.72
C THR A 90 0.41 6.21 16.05
N SER A 91 1.38 5.31 16.23
CA SER A 91 2.77 5.64 16.56
C SER A 91 3.72 5.14 15.48
N GLU A 92 4.89 5.75 15.42
CA GLU A 92 5.97 5.28 14.54
C GLU A 92 6.47 3.91 14.98
N GLN A 93 6.74 3.04 14.00
CA GLN A 93 7.24 1.71 14.30
C GLN A 93 8.74 1.78 14.61
N PRO A 94 9.21 1.14 15.70
CA PRO A 94 10.64 1.07 16.01
C PRO A 94 11.46 0.43 14.89
N ILE A 95 12.71 0.89 14.73
CA ILE A 95 13.68 0.26 13.84
C ILE A 95 13.85 -1.21 14.26
N GLY A 96 13.95 -2.11 13.27
CA GLY A 96 14.04 -3.55 13.51
C GLY A 96 12.69 -4.24 13.72
N THR A 97 11.56 -3.50 13.77
CA THR A 97 10.23 -4.11 13.84
C THR A 97 9.98 -5.00 12.64
N ARG A 98 9.56 -6.24 12.90
CA ARG A 98 9.12 -7.17 11.87
C ARG A 98 7.71 -6.83 11.43
N CYS A 99 7.54 -6.71 10.12
CA CYS A 99 6.30 -6.43 9.43
C CYS A 99 6.12 -7.42 8.30
N PHE A 100 4.98 -7.42 7.65
CA PHE A 100 4.79 -8.16 6.41
C PHE A 100 4.00 -7.34 5.39
N VAL A 101 4.22 -7.66 4.13
CA VAL A 101 3.43 -7.20 3.00
C VAL A 101 2.81 -8.41 2.32
N ALA A 102 1.63 -8.23 1.72
CA ALA A 102 1.00 -9.26 0.91
C ALA A 102 0.44 -8.64 -0.37
N GLY A 103 0.52 -9.37 -1.47
CA GLY A 103 0.05 -8.88 -2.75
C GLY A 103 0.10 -9.94 -3.85
N TRP A 104 -0.38 -9.55 -5.00
CA TRP A 104 -0.39 -10.32 -6.24
C TRP A 104 0.58 -9.75 -7.29
N GLY A 105 1.47 -8.87 -6.86
CA GLY A 105 2.48 -8.25 -7.71
C GLY A 105 3.44 -9.26 -8.32
N ARG A 106 4.34 -8.75 -9.12
CA ARG A 106 5.40 -9.55 -9.73
C ARG A 106 6.35 -10.06 -8.65
N THR A 107 6.94 -11.22 -8.90
CA THR A 107 7.98 -11.81 -8.02
C THR A 107 9.40 -11.47 -8.47
N GLY A 108 9.52 -10.69 -9.54
CA GLY A 108 10.76 -10.19 -10.12
C GLY A 108 10.45 -9.30 -11.31
N ASN A 109 11.44 -8.55 -11.79
CA ASN A 109 11.22 -7.55 -12.86
C ASN A 109 10.69 -8.18 -14.17
N ASN A 110 11.13 -9.38 -14.51
CA ASN A 110 10.74 -10.09 -15.73
C ASN A 110 9.66 -11.16 -15.50
N GLU A 111 9.19 -11.31 -14.26
CA GLU A 111 8.18 -12.30 -13.91
C GLU A 111 6.76 -11.73 -14.07
N PRO A 112 5.76 -12.54 -14.43
CA PRO A 112 4.38 -12.09 -14.46
C PRO A 112 3.85 -11.83 -13.03
N ALA A 113 2.78 -11.04 -12.93
CA ALA A 113 2.05 -10.88 -11.68
C ALA A 113 1.42 -12.21 -11.22
N SER A 114 1.42 -12.45 -9.90
CA SER A 114 0.93 -13.70 -9.29
C SER A 114 -0.59 -13.68 -9.06
N LEU A 115 -1.38 -13.37 -10.09
CA LEU A 115 -2.82 -13.09 -9.96
C LEU A 115 -3.65 -14.24 -9.35
N ASN A 116 -3.24 -15.49 -9.53
CA ASN A 116 -3.97 -16.65 -9.00
C ASN A 116 -3.57 -17.04 -7.58
N GLN A 117 -2.51 -16.42 -7.03
CA GLN A 117 -1.99 -16.79 -5.72
C GLN A 117 -1.48 -15.56 -4.97
N LEU A 118 -2.12 -15.23 -3.85
CA LEU A 118 -1.60 -14.23 -2.92
C LEU A 118 -0.26 -14.69 -2.36
N ARG A 119 0.73 -13.81 -2.39
CA ARG A 119 2.05 -14.01 -1.80
C ARG A 119 2.27 -13.03 -0.66
N TYR A 120 3.20 -13.34 0.22
CA TYR A 120 3.62 -12.43 1.28
C TYR A 120 5.13 -12.44 1.45
N ALA A 121 5.65 -11.37 2.01
CA ALA A 121 7.06 -11.25 2.39
C ALA A 121 7.18 -10.60 3.78
N GLU A 122 8.10 -11.10 4.59
CA GLU A 122 8.47 -10.44 5.84
C GLU A 122 9.42 -9.30 5.55
N MET A 123 9.15 -8.15 6.18
CA MET A 123 9.91 -6.92 6.02
C MET A 123 10.40 -6.45 7.39
N THR A 124 11.53 -5.81 7.46
CA THR A 124 12.06 -5.21 8.69
C THR A 124 12.20 -3.70 8.51
N ILE A 125 11.63 -2.93 9.44
CA ILE A 125 11.74 -1.47 9.43
C ILE A 125 13.21 -1.06 9.54
N VAL A 126 13.66 -0.22 8.62
CA VAL A 126 15.00 0.35 8.61
C VAL A 126 15.00 1.81 9.08
N ASP A 127 16.16 2.31 9.48
CA ASP A 127 16.32 3.69 9.92
C ASP A 127 16.15 4.69 8.77
N GLN A 128 15.83 5.93 9.13
CA GLN A 128 15.60 7.02 8.17
C GLN A 128 16.85 7.33 7.33
N SER A 129 18.04 7.18 7.91
CA SER A 129 19.29 7.44 7.19
C SER A 129 19.56 6.40 6.11
N THR A 130 19.21 5.15 6.36
CA THR A 130 19.26 4.07 5.36
C THR A 130 18.27 4.32 4.22
N CYS A 131 17.05 4.77 4.55
CA CYS A 131 16.05 5.14 3.57
C CYS A 131 16.51 6.33 2.72
N ALA A 132 17.02 7.41 3.36
CA ALA A 132 17.49 8.61 2.67
C ALA A 132 18.73 8.38 1.78
N ARG A 133 19.60 7.44 2.15
CA ARG A 133 20.74 7.04 1.29
C ARG A 133 20.28 6.28 0.04
N ALA A 134 19.21 5.50 0.18
CA ALA A 134 18.66 4.75 -0.94
C ALA A 134 17.81 5.65 -1.88
N TRP A 135 17.06 6.59 -1.30
CA TRP A 135 16.08 7.39 -2.04
C TRP A 135 16.31 8.88 -1.81
N ALA A 136 16.83 9.58 -2.82
CA ALA A 136 17.09 11.02 -2.75
C ALA A 136 15.81 11.84 -2.49
N THR A 137 14.64 11.32 -2.86
CA THR A 137 13.32 11.92 -2.65
C THR A 137 12.69 11.57 -1.30
N TYR A 138 13.38 10.83 -0.42
CA TYR A 138 12.85 10.45 0.89
C TYR A 138 12.43 11.68 1.71
N LYS A 139 11.25 11.57 2.34
CA LYS A 139 10.65 12.56 3.24
C LYS A 139 10.16 11.92 4.53
N THR A 140 9.90 12.74 5.54
CA THR A 140 9.54 12.28 6.90
C THR A 140 8.17 11.58 6.99
N ALA A 141 7.26 11.83 6.02
CA ALA A 141 5.99 11.11 5.90
C ALA A 141 6.11 9.75 5.23
N MET A 142 7.33 9.30 4.95
CA MET A 142 7.64 7.99 4.42
C MET A 142 8.26 7.10 5.50
N ILE A 143 8.12 5.79 5.35
CA ILE A 143 8.79 4.76 6.14
C ILE A 143 9.37 3.73 5.17
N CYS A 144 10.53 3.18 5.50
CA CYS A 144 11.15 2.14 4.68
C CYS A 144 11.26 0.84 5.45
N ALA A 145 11.08 -0.25 4.72
CA ALA A 145 11.33 -1.59 5.22
C ALA A 145 12.12 -2.40 4.20
N LYS A 146 12.91 -3.37 4.67
CA LYS A 146 13.77 -4.19 3.84
C LYS A 146 13.54 -5.66 4.13
N TYR A 147 13.57 -6.47 3.10
CA TYR A 147 13.59 -7.93 3.20
C TYR A 147 15.03 -8.48 3.22
N GLY A 148 15.22 -9.60 3.92
CA GLY A 148 16.57 -10.16 4.13
C GLY A 148 17.14 -11.00 2.98
N ASN A 149 16.30 -11.58 2.09
CA ASN A 149 16.69 -12.68 1.20
C ASN A 149 16.29 -12.49 -0.28
N GLY A 150 16.43 -11.31 -0.84
CA GLY A 150 16.31 -11.13 -2.29
C GLY A 150 14.88 -10.97 -2.83
N VAL A 151 13.86 -10.99 -1.98
CA VAL A 151 12.46 -10.70 -2.33
C VAL A 151 12.12 -9.28 -1.88
N ASP A 152 11.31 -8.56 -2.65
CA ASP A 152 10.82 -7.23 -2.32
C ASP A 152 9.39 -7.04 -2.84
N THR A 153 8.76 -5.93 -2.47
CA THR A 153 7.57 -5.46 -3.18
C THR A 153 7.92 -5.18 -4.63
N CYS A 154 6.99 -5.44 -5.53
CA CYS A 154 7.20 -5.25 -6.96
C CYS A 154 5.98 -4.62 -7.63
N LYS A 155 6.05 -4.43 -8.96
CA LYS A 155 4.95 -3.90 -9.77
C LYS A 155 3.67 -4.70 -9.56
N GLY A 156 2.61 -4.03 -9.13
CA GLY A 156 1.31 -4.62 -8.77
C GLY A 156 1.04 -4.69 -7.26
N ASP A 157 2.06 -4.52 -6.39
CA ASP A 157 1.87 -4.46 -4.93
C ASP A 157 1.53 -3.06 -4.41
N SER A 158 1.75 -2.00 -5.22
CA SER A 158 1.42 -0.61 -4.90
C SER A 158 0.03 -0.49 -4.26
N GLY A 159 -0.09 0.32 -3.22
CA GLY A 159 -1.33 0.53 -2.46
C GLY A 159 -1.65 -0.56 -1.44
N GLY A 160 -0.89 -1.66 -1.42
CA GLY A 160 -1.03 -2.74 -0.44
C GLY A 160 -0.55 -2.34 0.96
N ALA A 161 -0.85 -3.17 1.95
CA ALA A 161 -0.53 -2.93 3.36
C ALA A 161 0.89 -3.32 3.72
N LEU A 162 1.58 -2.47 4.49
CA LEU A 162 2.65 -2.86 5.40
C LEU A 162 2.05 -3.07 6.78
N VAL A 163 2.00 -4.31 7.25
CA VAL A 163 1.37 -4.67 8.53
C VAL A 163 2.45 -4.94 9.56
N CYS A 164 2.42 -4.20 10.66
CA CYS A 164 3.34 -4.33 11.78
C CYS A 164 2.54 -4.48 13.08
N GLY A 165 2.82 -5.49 13.88
CA GLY A 165 2.12 -5.71 15.15
C GLY A 165 0.59 -5.80 15.03
N GLY A 166 0.09 -6.35 13.92
CA GLY A 166 -1.34 -6.49 13.63
C GLY A 166 -2.05 -5.23 13.14
N GLY A 167 -1.35 -4.11 12.95
CA GLY A 167 -1.93 -2.86 12.43
C GLY A 167 -1.28 -2.37 11.13
N LEU A 168 -1.98 -1.53 10.41
CA LEU A 168 -1.51 -0.89 9.20
C LEU A 168 -0.50 0.21 9.55
N ALA A 169 0.78 0.01 9.23
CA ALA A 169 1.87 0.95 9.48
C ALA A 169 2.23 1.77 8.23
N GLY A 170 2.06 1.21 7.05
CA GLY A 170 2.37 1.86 5.79
C GLY A 170 1.53 1.38 4.60
N VAL A 171 1.54 2.16 3.53
CA VAL A 171 0.95 1.83 2.22
C VAL A 171 2.08 1.72 1.22
N VAL A 172 2.17 0.59 0.50
CA VAL A 172 3.21 0.37 -0.53
C VAL A 172 3.16 1.49 -1.55
N SER A 173 4.28 2.22 -1.71
CA SER A 173 4.36 3.39 -2.57
C SER A 173 5.41 3.22 -3.67
N PHE A 174 6.66 2.95 -3.33
CA PHE A 174 7.75 2.84 -4.30
C PHE A 174 8.75 1.74 -3.94
N THR A 175 9.38 1.19 -4.95
CA THR A 175 10.45 0.20 -4.86
C THR A 175 11.44 0.40 -6.00
N ASN A 176 12.59 -0.27 -5.96
CA ASN A 176 13.49 -0.23 -7.08
C ASN A 176 12.90 -0.94 -8.30
N LEU A 177 13.30 -0.48 -9.50
CA LEU A 177 12.76 -0.99 -10.76
C LEU A 177 13.03 -2.48 -11.02
N GLU A 178 14.06 -3.02 -10.37
CA GLU A 178 14.48 -4.42 -10.51
C GLU A 178 13.75 -5.34 -9.52
N CYS A 179 12.99 -4.78 -8.58
CA CYS A 179 12.28 -5.52 -7.53
C CYS A 179 13.22 -6.44 -6.72
N THR A 180 14.39 -5.93 -6.38
CA THR A 180 15.39 -6.64 -5.58
C THR A 180 15.52 -6.02 -4.19
N SER A 181 15.87 -6.82 -3.19
CA SER A 181 16.12 -6.33 -1.83
C SER A 181 17.43 -5.55 -1.67
N ALA A 182 18.08 -5.15 -2.77
CA ALA A 182 19.28 -4.31 -2.72
C ALA A 182 19.00 -2.97 -2.02
N TRP A 183 17.81 -2.42 -2.24
CA TRP A 183 17.33 -1.16 -1.68
C TRP A 183 16.08 -1.40 -0.83
N PRO A 184 15.84 -0.64 0.25
CA PRO A 184 14.61 -0.78 1.02
C PRO A 184 13.41 -0.30 0.20
N ALA A 185 12.29 -1.00 0.32
CA ALA A 185 11.01 -0.54 -0.22
C ALA A 185 10.48 0.64 0.59
N GLY A 186 9.78 1.57 -0.08
CA GLY A 186 9.20 2.75 0.52
C GLY A 186 7.68 2.69 0.62
N PHE A 187 7.18 3.23 1.74
CA PHE A 187 5.77 3.23 2.09
C PHE A 187 5.35 4.61 2.57
N SER A 188 4.11 5.00 2.28
CA SER A 188 3.49 6.15 2.94
C SER A 188 3.24 5.80 4.40
N LYS A 189 3.81 6.57 5.35
CA LYS A 189 3.78 6.29 6.79
C LYS A 189 2.43 6.68 7.40
N ILE A 190 1.66 5.69 7.87
CA ILE A 190 0.30 5.92 8.42
C ILE A 190 0.33 6.82 9.67
N SER A 191 1.35 6.70 10.53
CA SER A 191 1.49 7.52 11.73
C SER A 191 1.91 8.98 11.45
N ALA A 192 2.25 9.33 10.20
CA ALA A 192 2.59 10.72 9.85
C ALA A 192 1.40 11.65 10.11
N PRO A 193 1.59 12.79 10.82
CA PRO A 193 0.47 13.64 11.25
C PRO A 193 -0.44 14.14 10.13
N SER A 194 0.11 14.45 8.96
CA SER A 194 -0.68 14.87 7.80
C SER A 194 -1.54 13.73 7.26
N ILE A 195 -0.96 12.54 7.11
CA ILE A 195 -1.67 11.36 6.63
C ILE A 195 -2.76 10.94 7.63
N ARG A 196 -2.47 10.96 8.92
CA ARG A 196 -3.47 10.66 9.97
C ARG A 196 -4.67 11.59 9.98
N ARG A 197 -4.45 12.88 9.74
CA ARG A 197 -5.55 13.86 9.65
C ARG A 197 -6.35 13.74 8.37
N PHE A 198 -5.73 13.25 7.31
CA PHE A 198 -6.38 13.05 6.03
C PHE A 198 -7.31 11.83 6.03
N ILE A 199 -6.90 10.72 6.68
CA ILE A 199 -7.69 9.48 6.79
C ILE A 199 -8.83 9.68 7.80
#